data_ebd90f1ebb2076413ecf5ed65f4bb0f4
#
_entry.id   ebd90f1ebb2076413ecf5ed65f4bb0f4
#
_cell.length_a   1.000
_cell.length_b   1.000
_cell.length_c   1.000
_cell.angle_alpha   90.00
_cell.angle_beta   90.00
_cell.angle_gamma   90.00
#
_symmetry.space_group_name_H-M   'P 1'
#
loop_
_entity.id
_entity.type
_entity.pdbx_description
1 polymer ?
#
loop_
_entity_poly.entity_id
_entity_poly.type
_entity_poly.pdbx_seq_one_letter_code
_entity_poly.pdbx_strand_id
1 'polypeptide(L)'
;MSQAGLQSALALYDRSESAVDESKAQHEQAQHAVTTLNPLTNQRGAKTSAIENARYNLNNCRVYAPFDALVTNLSISEGAYAHVGQQVFTLIDARTWWAIGNFREGELQHIVPGMRADVFVLSKPTLRFSGVVDSVGFGVTPDPDVFGRLGPGLPDAQRTLNWVHLASRYPVRIRVQNPSPALFRIGESAVVTIRGN
;
A
#
# COMPACT_ATOMS: atom_id res chain seq x y z
N MET A 1 -65.19 60.57 -22.25
CA MET A 1 -63.80 60.61 -21.70
C MET A 1 -63.13 61.87 -22.28
N SER A 2 -62.57 62.73 -21.44
CA SER A 2 -61.85 63.93 -21.94
C SER A 2 -60.48 63.54 -22.45
N GLN A 3 -59.97 64.10 -23.52
CA GLN A 3 -58.68 63.88 -24.09
C GLN A 3 -57.54 64.02 -23.03
N ALA A 4 -57.73 64.90 -22.06
CA ALA A 4 -56.80 65.01 -20.93
C ALA A 4 -56.74 63.79 -20.03
N GLY A 5 -57.83 63.06 -19.83
CA GLY A 5 -57.85 61.82 -19.05
C GLY A 5 -57.14 60.67 -19.75
N LEU A 6 -57.24 60.58 -21.07
CA LEU A 6 -56.52 59.61 -21.86
C LEU A 6 -54.97 59.80 -21.83
N GLN A 7 -54.59 61.08 -21.97
CA GLN A 7 -53.16 61.48 -21.92
C GLN A 7 -52.54 61.17 -20.54
N SER A 8 -53.27 61.46 -19.44
CA SER A 8 -52.75 61.11 -18.09
C SER A 8 -52.66 59.63 -17.84
N ALA A 9 -53.58 58.82 -18.38
CA ALA A 9 -53.50 57.35 -18.28
C ALA A 9 -52.34 56.75 -19.09
N LEU A 10 -52.07 57.26 -20.28
CA LEU A 10 -50.95 56.86 -21.08
C LEU A 10 -49.61 57.21 -20.40
N ALA A 11 -49.53 58.44 -19.84
CA ALA A 11 -48.30 58.82 -19.11
C ALA A 11 -48.09 58.01 -17.84
N LEU A 12 -49.08 57.53 -17.17
CA LEU A 12 -49.00 56.59 -16.06
C LEU A 12 -48.58 55.20 -16.53
N TYR A 13 -49.11 54.77 -17.66
CA TYR A 13 -48.66 53.48 -18.26
C TYR A 13 -47.23 53.51 -18.64
N ASP A 14 -46.76 54.52 -19.38
CA ASP A 14 -45.34 54.65 -19.77
C ASP A 14 -44.40 54.73 -18.56
N ARG A 15 -44.84 55.42 -17.49
CA ARG A 15 -44.07 55.44 -16.23
C ARG A 15 -43.96 54.07 -15.56
N SER A 16 -45.08 53.32 -15.55
CA SER A 16 -45.09 52.00 -14.95
C SER A 16 -44.26 50.99 -15.76
N GLU A 17 -44.30 51.10 -17.08
CA GLU A 17 -43.45 50.29 -17.99
C GLU A 17 -41.96 50.60 -17.77
N SER A 18 -41.60 51.88 -17.72
CA SER A 18 -40.23 52.31 -17.43
C SER A 18 -39.74 51.81 -16.06
N ALA A 19 -40.60 51.82 -15.02
CA ALA A 19 -40.26 51.33 -13.69
C ALA A 19 -40.07 49.79 -13.66
N VAL A 20 -40.86 49.05 -14.45
CA VAL A 20 -40.68 47.61 -14.62
C VAL A 20 -39.37 47.30 -15.33
N ASP A 21 -39.05 48.04 -16.38
CA ASP A 21 -37.77 47.80 -17.12
C ASP A 21 -36.55 48.18 -16.29
N GLU A 22 -36.63 49.24 -15.50
CA GLU A 22 -35.57 49.59 -14.55
C GLU A 22 -35.39 48.52 -13.49
N SER A 23 -36.48 47.96 -12.93
CA SER A 23 -36.41 46.86 -11.96
C SER A 23 -35.85 45.57 -12.56
N LYS A 24 -36.17 45.24 -13.81
CA LYS A 24 -35.59 44.12 -14.54
C LYS A 24 -34.07 44.29 -14.72
N ALA A 25 -33.64 45.50 -15.18
CA ALA A 25 -32.25 45.79 -15.36
C ALA A 25 -31.45 45.66 -14.03
N GLN A 26 -32.01 46.15 -12.93
CA GLN A 26 -31.43 45.99 -11.58
C GLN A 26 -31.36 44.53 -11.17
N HIS A 27 -32.39 43.74 -11.45
CA HIS A 27 -32.41 42.31 -11.17
C HIS A 27 -31.31 41.56 -11.97
N GLU A 28 -31.20 41.84 -13.26
CA GLU A 28 -30.13 41.27 -14.10
C GLU A 28 -28.76 41.65 -13.61
N GLN A 29 -28.53 42.93 -13.23
CA GLN A 29 -27.24 43.33 -12.63
C GLN A 29 -26.95 42.60 -11.33
N ALA A 30 -27.93 42.39 -10.47
CA ALA A 30 -27.77 41.62 -9.23
C ALA A 30 -27.44 40.15 -9.52
N GLN A 31 -28.08 39.52 -10.50
CA GLN A 31 -27.75 38.16 -10.94
C GLN A 31 -26.34 38.04 -11.51
N HIS A 32 -25.93 38.98 -12.33
CA HIS A 32 -24.54 39.03 -12.83
C HIS A 32 -23.54 39.22 -11.70
N ALA A 33 -23.79 40.03 -10.70
CA ALA A 33 -22.95 40.20 -9.53
C ALA A 33 -22.79 38.89 -8.73
N VAL A 34 -23.89 38.15 -8.55
CA VAL A 34 -23.83 36.82 -7.90
C VAL A 34 -23.04 35.81 -8.75
N THR A 35 -23.22 35.83 -10.06
CA THR A 35 -22.49 34.92 -10.97
C THR A 35 -20.97 35.21 -10.96
N THR A 36 -20.53 36.44 -10.76
CA THR A 36 -19.11 36.81 -10.66
C THR A 36 -18.43 36.35 -9.36
N LEU A 37 -19.23 36.00 -8.32
CA LEU A 37 -18.68 35.44 -7.08
C LEU A 37 -18.27 33.97 -7.22
N ASN A 38 -18.91 33.21 -8.12
CA ASN A 38 -18.61 31.79 -8.34
C ASN A 38 -17.16 31.55 -8.80
N PRO A 39 -16.59 32.30 -9.73
CA PRO A 39 -15.18 32.15 -10.10
C PRO A 39 -14.23 32.43 -8.93
N LEU A 40 -14.54 33.38 -8.06
CA LEU A 40 -13.74 33.71 -6.89
C LEU A 40 -13.76 32.59 -5.84
N THR A 41 -14.93 31.99 -5.59
CA THR A 41 -15.04 30.83 -4.71
C THR A 41 -14.30 29.62 -5.25
N ASN A 42 -14.39 29.35 -6.57
CA ASN A 42 -13.64 28.29 -7.24
C ASN A 42 -12.12 28.56 -7.20
N GLN A 43 -11.71 29.80 -7.40
CA GLN A 43 -10.31 30.21 -7.26
C GLN A 43 -9.79 29.99 -5.83
N ARG A 44 -10.60 30.34 -4.82
CA ARG A 44 -10.25 30.08 -3.41
C ARG A 44 -10.13 28.58 -3.15
N GLY A 45 -11.03 27.75 -3.66
CA GLY A 45 -10.93 26.30 -3.57
C GLY A 45 -9.64 25.77 -4.19
N ALA A 46 -9.31 26.21 -5.40
CA ALA A 46 -8.06 25.84 -6.08
C ALA A 46 -6.81 26.23 -5.29
N LYS A 47 -6.79 27.43 -4.71
CA LYS A 47 -5.67 27.89 -3.86
C LYS A 47 -5.57 27.09 -2.55
N THR A 48 -6.70 26.74 -1.94
CA THR A 48 -6.71 25.87 -0.75
C THR A 48 -6.13 24.49 -1.07
N SER A 49 -6.57 23.85 -2.15
CA SER A 49 -6.03 22.57 -2.60
C SER A 49 -4.52 22.65 -2.91
N ALA A 50 -4.06 23.75 -3.50
CA ALA A 50 -2.63 23.96 -3.74
C ALA A 50 -1.83 24.05 -2.43
N ILE A 51 -2.37 24.72 -1.42
CA ILE A 51 -1.73 24.81 -0.08
C ILE A 51 -1.71 23.43 0.59
N GLU A 52 -2.79 22.67 0.51
CA GLU A 52 -2.85 21.31 1.07
C GLU A 52 -1.83 20.37 0.40
N ASN A 53 -1.72 20.42 -0.93
CA ASN A 53 -0.71 19.68 -1.67
C ASN A 53 0.73 20.09 -1.27
N ALA A 54 0.98 21.39 -1.12
CA ALA A 54 2.30 21.85 -0.68
C ALA A 54 2.62 21.40 0.75
N ARG A 55 1.64 21.43 1.65
CA ARG A 55 1.79 20.90 3.03
C ARG A 55 2.02 19.38 3.04
N TYR A 56 1.28 18.64 2.23
CA TYR A 56 1.48 17.20 2.07
C TYR A 56 2.91 16.89 1.61
N ASN A 57 3.40 17.58 0.59
CA ASN A 57 4.75 17.41 0.09
C ASN A 57 5.81 17.77 1.14
N LEU A 58 5.61 18.85 1.89
CA LEU A 58 6.51 19.25 2.97
C LEU A 58 6.56 18.22 4.09
N ASN A 59 5.42 17.67 4.49
CA ASN A 59 5.35 16.63 5.52
C ASN A 59 6.05 15.35 5.08
N ASN A 60 5.96 15.00 3.78
CA ASN A 60 6.63 13.82 3.22
C ASN A 60 8.15 13.99 3.03
N CYS A 61 8.67 15.21 3.19
CA CYS A 61 10.13 15.43 3.23
C CYS A 61 10.79 14.85 4.50
N ARG A 62 9.98 14.47 5.50
CA ARG A 62 10.47 13.84 6.73
C ARG A 62 9.89 12.44 6.83
N VAL A 63 10.74 11.44 6.75
CA VAL A 63 10.36 10.04 6.86
C VAL A 63 10.71 9.57 8.27
N TYR A 64 9.72 9.10 9.01
CA TYR A 64 9.89 8.54 10.35
C TYR A 64 9.78 7.03 10.30
N ALA A 65 10.54 6.34 11.15
CA ALA A 65 10.40 4.90 11.31
C ALA A 65 9.03 4.60 11.94
N PRO A 66 8.19 3.76 11.32
CA PRO A 66 6.86 3.43 11.86
C PRO A 66 6.91 2.46 13.04
N PHE A 67 8.05 1.81 13.27
CA PHE A 67 8.29 0.84 14.33
C PHE A 67 9.79 0.76 14.65
N ASP A 68 10.15 0.08 15.73
CA ASP A 68 11.54 -0.19 16.09
C ASP A 68 12.15 -1.15 15.06
N ALA A 69 13.13 -0.65 14.32
CA ALA A 69 13.69 -1.37 13.19
C ALA A 69 15.21 -1.22 13.09
N LEU A 70 15.83 -2.18 12.42
CA LEU A 70 17.20 -2.11 11.96
C LEU A 70 17.22 -1.59 10.52
N VAL A 71 18.02 -0.57 10.27
CA VAL A 71 18.21 -0.03 8.91
C VAL A 71 19.27 -0.86 8.19
N THR A 72 18.96 -1.28 6.99
CA THR A 72 19.90 -1.96 6.10
C THR A 72 19.77 -1.46 4.67
N ASN A 73 20.78 -1.74 3.84
CA ASN A 73 20.82 -1.34 2.44
C ASN A 73 20.57 0.16 2.23
N LEU A 74 21.26 1.00 3.02
CA LEU A 74 21.22 2.45 2.84
C LEU A 74 22.00 2.82 1.59
N SER A 75 21.29 3.21 0.53
CA SER A 75 21.84 3.52 -0.79
C SER A 75 22.00 5.02 -1.04
N ILE A 76 21.63 5.87 -0.09
CA ILE A 76 21.68 7.31 -0.22
C ILE A 76 22.63 7.93 0.81
N SER A 77 23.34 8.96 0.40
CA SER A 77 24.23 9.75 1.25
C SER A 77 23.70 11.18 1.41
N GLU A 78 24.20 11.88 2.41
CA GLU A 78 23.90 13.30 2.59
C GLU A 78 24.28 14.11 1.32
N GLY A 79 23.37 14.96 0.87
CA GLY A 79 23.50 15.73 -0.36
C GLY A 79 23.08 14.99 -1.65
N ALA A 80 22.73 13.72 -1.58
CA ALA A 80 22.25 12.99 -2.74
C ALA A 80 20.78 13.32 -3.03
N TYR A 81 20.42 13.27 -4.31
CA TYR A 81 19.05 13.50 -4.76
C TYR A 81 18.24 12.21 -4.70
N ALA A 82 17.08 12.25 -4.05
CA ALA A 82 16.13 11.14 -4.00
C ALA A 82 14.95 11.39 -4.94
N HIS A 83 14.62 10.39 -5.75
CA HIS A 83 13.44 10.42 -6.62
C HIS A 83 12.22 9.86 -5.90
N VAL A 84 11.05 10.36 -6.25
CA VAL A 84 9.78 9.82 -5.74
C VAL A 84 9.63 8.36 -6.16
N GLY A 85 9.33 7.48 -5.19
CA GLY A 85 9.21 6.04 -5.43
C GLY A 85 10.52 5.26 -5.43
N GLN A 86 11.67 5.92 -5.27
CA GLN A 86 12.95 5.24 -5.14
C GLN A 86 13.12 4.66 -3.73
N GLN A 87 13.47 3.38 -3.66
CA GLN A 87 13.84 2.75 -2.40
C GLN A 87 15.25 3.22 -1.99
N VAL A 88 15.35 3.87 -0.85
CA VAL A 88 16.63 4.42 -0.33
C VAL A 88 17.22 3.60 0.81
N PHE A 89 16.41 2.86 1.54
CA PHE A 89 16.83 1.94 2.60
C PHE A 89 15.76 0.86 2.85
N THR A 90 16.12 -0.16 3.60
CA THR A 90 15.21 -1.22 4.03
C THR A 90 15.14 -1.22 5.55
N LEU A 91 13.92 -1.27 6.10
CA LEU A 91 13.67 -1.42 7.52
C LEU A 91 13.37 -2.89 7.83
N ILE A 92 14.10 -3.46 8.78
CA ILE A 92 13.88 -4.81 9.28
C ILE A 92 13.23 -4.69 10.65
N ASP A 93 12.02 -5.24 10.81
CA ASP A 93 11.34 -5.29 12.11
C ASP A 93 12.15 -6.18 13.08
N ALA A 94 12.64 -5.56 14.15
CA ALA A 94 13.47 -6.23 15.14
C ALA A 94 12.66 -7.03 16.18
N ARG A 95 11.32 -6.90 16.19
CA ARG A 95 10.44 -7.46 17.23
C ARG A 95 10.10 -8.92 17.00
N THR A 96 9.97 -9.32 15.72
CA THR A 96 9.49 -10.66 15.37
C THR A 96 10.39 -11.30 14.33
N TRP A 97 10.85 -12.51 14.64
CA TRP A 97 11.72 -13.29 13.75
C TRP A 97 11.10 -14.64 13.46
N TRP A 98 11.22 -15.06 12.21
CA TRP A 98 10.76 -16.36 11.75
C TRP A 98 11.92 -17.14 11.14
N ALA A 99 12.00 -18.41 11.49
CA ALA A 99 12.79 -19.40 10.76
C ALA A 99 11.87 -20.12 9.77
N ILE A 100 12.31 -20.28 8.53
CA ILE A 100 11.59 -21.02 7.50
C ILE A 100 12.31 -22.36 7.32
N GLY A 101 11.67 -23.44 7.75
CA GLY A 101 12.15 -24.80 7.55
C GLY A 101 11.46 -25.43 6.35
N ASN A 102 12.22 -26.01 5.43
CA ASN A 102 11.70 -26.72 4.26
C ASN A 102 11.61 -28.23 4.54
N PHE A 103 10.42 -28.70 4.90
CA PHE A 103 10.14 -30.11 5.25
C PHE A 103 9.63 -30.87 4.03
N ARG A 104 9.90 -32.19 3.99
CA ARG A 104 9.39 -33.07 2.95
C ARG A 104 7.87 -33.26 3.11
N GLU A 105 7.18 -33.49 2.01
CA GLU A 105 5.73 -33.71 2.00
C GLU A 105 5.29 -34.78 3.00
N GLY A 106 5.98 -35.90 3.08
CA GLY A 106 5.65 -36.97 4.02
C GLY A 106 5.83 -36.62 5.50
N GLU A 107 6.61 -35.57 5.82
CA GLU A 107 6.82 -35.11 7.19
C GLU A 107 5.69 -34.17 7.65
N LEU A 108 4.99 -33.53 6.71
CA LEU A 108 3.97 -32.52 7.01
C LEU A 108 2.77 -33.07 7.78
N GLN A 109 2.43 -34.32 7.58
CA GLN A 109 1.33 -34.97 8.31
C GLN A 109 1.52 -34.95 9.83
N HIS A 110 2.74 -34.82 10.30
CA HIS A 110 3.09 -34.79 11.72
C HIS A 110 3.33 -33.36 12.24
N ILE A 111 3.25 -32.35 11.37
CA ILE A 111 3.53 -30.96 11.74
C ILE A 111 2.23 -30.17 11.82
N VAL A 112 1.92 -29.71 13.03
CA VAL A 112 0.70 -28.93 13.29
C VAL A 112 1.10 -27.57 13.85
N PRO A 113 0.41 -26.49 13.47
CA PRO A 113 0.60 -25.17 14.08
C PRO A 113 0.48 -25.24 15.61
N GLY A 114 1.35 -24.55 16.32
CA GLY A 114 1.44 -24.58 17.78
C GLY A 114 2.49 -25.55 18.34
N MET A 115 3.04 -26.47 17.53
CA MET A 115 4.10 -27.36 17.99
C MET A 115 5.37 -26.61 18.36
N ARG A 116 6.08 -27.12 19.35
CA ARG A 116 7.36 -26.56 19.79
C ARG A 116 8.46 -26.93 18.79
N ALA A 117 9.35 -25.99 18.53
CA ALA A 117 10.50 -26.20 17.69
C ALA A 117 11.76 -25.62 18.33
N ASP A 118 12.89 -26.21 18.05
CA ASP A 118 14.20 -25.66 18.35
C ASP A 118 14.83 -25.11 17.07
N VAL A 119 15.35 -23.91 17.16
CA VAL A 119 16.01 -23.21 16.06
C VAL A 119 17.46 -22.99 16.43
N PHE A 120 18.36 -23.41 15.56
CA PHE A 120 19.79 -23.21 15.68
C PHE A 120 20.27 -22.40 14.48
N VAL A 121 20.90 -21.26 14.74
CA VAL A 121 21.42 -20.40 13.69
C VAL A 121 22.87 -20.79 13.41
N LEU A 122 23.24 -20.92 12.13
CA LEU A 122 24.59 -21.40 11.77
C LEU A 122 25.71 -20.50 12.26
N SER A 123 25.48 -19.21 12.40
CA SER A 123 26.46 -18.26 12.95
C SER A 123 26.79 -18.54 14.42
N LYS A 124 25.86 -19.18 15.16
CA LYS A 124 26.01 -19.54 16.58
C LYS A 124 25.37 -20.89 16.85
N PRO A 125 25.96 -21.99 16.40
CA PRO A 125 25.35 -23.33 16.44
C PRO A 125 25.16 -23.88 17.85
N THR A 126 25.86 -23.34 18.84
CA THR A 126 25.71 -23.73 20.25
C THR A 126 24.51 -23.11 20.94
N LEU A 127 23.94 -22.03 20.39
CA LEU A 127 22.77 -21.37 20.97
C LEU A 127 21.49 -21.95 20.41
N ARG A 128 20.67 -22.47 21.31
CA ARG A 128 19.34 -22.96 21.01
C ARG A 128 18.30 -21.87 21.28
N PHE A 129 17.48 -21.60 20.26
CA PHE A 129 16.35 -20.71 20.39
C PHE A 129 15.06 -21.50 20.36
N SER A 130 14.16 -21.24 21.30
CA SER A 130 12.83 -21.85 21.31
C SER A 130 11.96 -21.18 20.27
N GLY A 131 11.22 -21.97 19.53
CA GLY A 131 10.25 -21.51 18.54
C GLY A 131 8.93 -22.25 18.64
N VAL A 132 7.94 -21.72 17.97
CA VAL A 132 6.61 -22.35 17.82
C VAL A 132 6.26 -22.34 16.34
N VAL A 133 5.75 -23.44 15.83
CA VAL A 133 5.23 -23.55 14.48
C VAL A 133 4.06 -22.58 14.33
N ASP A 134 4.21 -21.60 13.48
CA ASP A 134 3.21 -20.55 13.21
C ASP A 134 2.27 -20.99 12.09
N SER A 135 2.81 -21.46 11.00
CA SER A 135 2.04 -21.92 9.86
C SER A 135 2.82 -22.93 9.00
N VAL A 136 2.05 -23.78 8.30
CA VAL A 136 2.57 -24.70 7.29
C VAL A 136 2.15 -24.19 5.92
N GLY A 137 3.06 -24.11 4.97
CA GLY A 137 2.78 -23.67 3.60
C GLY A 137 1.87 -24.67 2.88
N PHE A 138 0.79 -24.16 2.26
CA PHE A 138 -0.18 -24.99 1.53
C PHE A 138 0.20 -25.23 0.07
N GLY A 139 1.23 -24.59 -0.44
CA GLY A 139 1.64 -24.74 -1.83
C GLY A 139 3.08 -24.34 -2.06
N VAL A 140 3.66 -24.96 -3.05
CA VAL A 140 4.97 -24.64 -3.60
C VAL A 140 4.83 -24.60 -5.12
N THR A 141 5.61 -23.78 -5.78
CA THR A 141 5.68 -23.82 -7.24
C THR A 141 6.38 -25.12 -7.63
N PRO A 142 5.76 -25.98 -8.42
CA PRO A 142 6.43 -27.19 -8.91
C PRO A 142 7.67 -26.82 -9.67
N ASP A 143 8.69 -27.69 -9.60
CA ASP A 143 9.92 -27.48 -10.36
C ASP A 143 9.58 -27.41 -11.85
N PRO A 144 9.91 -26.31 -12.55
CA PRO A 144 9.61 -26.15 -13.96
C PRO A 144 10.26 -27.22 -14.86
N ASP A 145 11.33 -27.85 -14.38
CA ASP A 145 11.99 -28.96 -15.08
C ASP A 145 11.18 -30.25 -15.02
N VAL A 146 10.26 -30.39 -14.05
CA VAL A 146 9.40 -31.58 -13.91
C VAL A 146 8.08 -31.42 -14.69
N PHE A 147 7.49 -30.23 -14.73
CA PHE A 147 6.16 -29.99 -15.30
C PHE A 147 6.17 -29.23 -16.62
N GLY A 148 7.33 -28.78 -17.12
CA GLY A 148 7.44 -27.90 -18.26
C GLY A 148 6.83 -26.51 -17.96
N ARG A 149 7.09 -25.54 -18.81
CA ARG A 149 6.40 -24.26 -18.76
C ARG A 149 4.97 -24.48 -19.26
N LEU A 150 3.99 -24.32 -18.42
CA LEU A 150 2.57 -24.29 -18.79
C LEU A 150 2.32 -23.05 -19.66
N GLY A 151 2.59 -23.16 -20.95
CA GLY A 151 2.20 -22.18 -21.95
C GLY A 151 0.74 -22.40 -22.35
N PRO A 152 0.06 -21.41 -22.94
CA PRO A 152 -1.26 -21.63 -23.54
C PRO A 152 -1.13 -22.57 -24.73
N GLY A 153 -1.52 -23.84 -24.55
CA GLY A 153 -1.43 -24.89 -25.56
C GLY A 153 -1.40 -26.28 -24.93
N LEU A 154 -1.21 -27.29 -25.76
CA LEU A 154 -1.02 -28.66 -25.29
C LEU A 154 0.28 -28.76 -24.48
N PRO A 155 0.28 -29.49 -23.35
CA PRO A 155 1.48 -29.65 -22.54
C PRO A 155 2.57 -30.34 -23.36
N ASP A 156 3.77 -29.77 -23.31
CA ASP A 156 4.96 -30.38 -23.94
C ASP A 156 5.23 -31.72 -23.26
N ALA A 157 5.30 -32.79 -24.03
CA ALA A 157 5.65 -34.10 -23.52
C ALA A 157 7.15 -34.11 -23.21
N GLN A 158 7.51 -33.88 -21.95
CA GLN A 158 8.91 -33.94 -21.51
C GLN A 158 9.48 -35.33 -21.71
N ARG A 159 10.46 -35.42 -22.58
CA ARG A 159 11.35 -36.57 -22.69
C ARG A 159 12.44 -36.51 -21.62
N THR A 160 12.08 -36.52 -20.36
CA THR A 160 13.06 -36.53 -19.29
C THR A 160 13.20 -37.95 -18.74
N LEU A 161 14.42 -38.40 -18.67
CA LEU A 161 14.85 -39.63 -17.97
C LEU A 161 14.77 -39.48 -16.43
N ASN A 162 13.91 -38.62 -15.91
CA ASN A 162 13.69 -38.45 -14.48
C ASN A 162 12.83 -39.59 -13.92
N TRP A 163 13.44 -40.75 -13.77
CA TRP A 163 12.85 -41.92 -13.13
C TRP A 163 12.76 -41.79 -11.59
N VAL A 164 13.41 -40.79 -11.01
CA VAL A 164 13.38 -40.49 -9.57
C VAL A 164 12.60 -39.19 -9.34
N HIS A 165 11.42 -39.28 -8.77
CA HIS A 165 10.70 -38.13 -8.28
C HIS A 165 11.27 -37.72 -6.91
N LEU A 166 11.89 -36.55 -6.84
CA LEU A 166 12.27 -35.96 -5.57
C LEU A 166 11.02 -35.41 -4.90
N ALA A 167 10.79 -35.78 -3.64
CA ALA A 167 9.67 -35.27 -2.87
C ALA A 167 9.74 -33.74 -2.73
N SER A 168 8.64 -33.07 -3.03
CA SER A 168 8.52 -31.63 -2.85
C SER A 168 8.75 -31.23 -1.40
N ARG A 169 9.33 -30.05 -1.20
CA ARG A 169 9.54 -29.48 0.13
C ARG A 169 8.63 -28.31 0.34
N TYR A 170 7.96 -28.29 1.47
CA TYR A 170 7.03 -27.26 1.86
C TYR A 170 7.60 -26.38 2.94
N PRO A 171 7.46 -25.04 2.84
CA PRO A 171 7.95 -24.13 3.85
C PRO A 171 7.05 -24.17 5.09
N VAL A 172 7.66 -24.35 6.24
CA VAL A 172 7.03 -24.25 7.55
C VAL A 172 7.61 -23.04 8.25
N ARG A 173 6.75 -22.10 8.67
CA ARG A 173 7.15 -20.92 9.41
C ARG A 173 7.17 -21.20 10.89
N ILE A 174 8.30 -20.93 11.51
CA ILE A 174 8.50 -21.09 12.94
C ILE A 174 8.81 -19.71 13.53
N ARG A 175 7.97 -19.25 14.42
CA ARG A 175 8.18 -17.99 15.12
C ARG A 175 9.12 -18.22 16.29
N VAL A 176 10.23 -17.50 16.29
CA VAL A 176 11.22 -17.54 17.36
C VAL A 176 10.68 -16.80 18.58
N GLN A 177 10.79 -17.42 19.76
CA GLN A 177 10.38 -16.81 21.02
C GLN A 177 11.53 -16.01 21.62
N ASN A 178 11.22 -14.82 22.16
CA ASN A 178 12.19 -13.91 22.79
C ASN A 178 13.45 -13.68 21.92
N PRO A 179 13.29 -13.22 20.68
CA PRO A 179 14.41 -13.01 19.80
C PRO A 179 15.29 -11.86 20.32
N SER A 180 16.60 -12.07 20.30
CA SER A 180 17.57 -10.98 20.51
C SER A 180 17.95 -10.43 19.12
N PRO A 181 17.57 -9.19 18.79
CA PRO A 181 17.80 -8.63 17.46
C PRO A 181 19.27 -8.64 17.02
N ALA A 182 20.19 -8.57 17.96
CA ALA A 182 21.63 -8.60 17.68
C ALA A 182 22.15 -9.97 17.21
N LEU A 183 21.35 -11.03 17.41
CA LEU A 183 21.78 -12.40 17.11
C LEU A 183 21.22 -12.93 15.80
N PHE A 184 20.28 -12.25 15.18
CA PHE A 184 19.59 -12.69 13.97
C PHE A 184 19.85 -11.75 12.79
N ARG A 185 19.97 -12.33 11.62
CA ARG A 185 20.08 -11.61 10.34
C ARG A 185 19.14 -12.21 9.33
N ILE A 186 18.52 -11.37 8.50
CA ILE A 186 17.70 -11.85 7.39
C ILE A 186 18.59 -12.59 6.37
N GLY A 187 18.13 -13.74 5.91
CA GLY A 187 18.87 -14.58 4.96
C GLY A 187 19.90 -15.49 5.61
N GLU A 188 20.02 -15.49 6.92
CA GLU A 188 20.91 -16.38 7.65
C GLU A 188 20.39 -17.82 7.63
N SER A 189 21.30 -18.78 7.45
CA SER A 189 20.94 -20.19 7.47
C SER A 189 20.69 -20.68 8.89
N ALA A 190 19.60 -21.43 9.06
CA ALA A 190 19.24 -22.03 10.35
C ALA A 190 18.85 -23.49 10.19
N VAL A 191 19.08 -24.27 11.24
CA VAL A 191 18.59 -25.64 11.38
C VAL A 191 17.41 -25.62 12.33
N VAL A 192 16.32 -26.26 11.94
CA VAL A 192 15.10 -26.34 12.72
C VAL A 192 14.78 -27.80 13.06
N THR A 193 14.48 -28.05 14.33
CA THR A 193 13.98 -29.34 14.80
C THR A 193 12.63 -29.14 15.44
N ILE A 194 11.58 -29.78 14.88
CA ILE A 194 10.24 -29.76 15.46
C ILE A 194 10.13 -30.91 16.44
N ARG A 195 9.64 -30.63 17.64
CA ARG A 195 9.45 -31.64 18.67
C ARG A 195 8.01 -32.18 18.55
N GLY A 196 7.89 -33.50 18.35
CA GLY A 196 6.61 -34.18 18.54
C GLY A 196 6.15 -34.06 20.00
N ASN A 197 4.85 -34.06 20.20
CA ASN A 197 4.27 -34.18 21.53
C ASN A 197 4.55 -35.54 22.09
#